data_1632591fccf11c007435b0c9e0863ccf
#
_entry.id   1632591fccf11c007435b0c9e0863ccf
#
_cell.length_a   1.000
_cell.length_b   1.000
_cell.length_c   1.000
_cell.angle_alpha   90.00
_cell.angle_beta   90.00
_cell.angle_gamma   90.00
#
_symmetry.space_group_name_H-M   'P 1'
#
loop_
_entity.id
_entity.type
_entity.pdbx_description
1 polymer ?
#
loop_
_entity_poly.entity_id
_entity_poly.type
_entity_poly.pdbx_seq_one_letter_code
_entity_poly.pdbx_strand_id
1 'polypeptide(L)'
;ELIESRHQIIGIIKDAHKNILLSTNNADDLIFPRSSIKIFQAIPFINSKAHIKFNLNHKNIALACSSHHGENQHLKVLNKWINKIDINIKDLKCGIHNPINLLSSNNLFSNGQKPTQLHNNCAGKHLAMISGCMAHSMNHNNYIDFDHPYQKLIRISLENFMGSAIHKKCIGTDGCNAPQYAFSLNNLANSMIKLTKEKEGNNEYSKAINVILLSIKKHPELIGGKNSFDSNIIKITKGRLFCKVGAEGVLLFADLSKKIGGAIKVLDGNMRARPSISMKIFSKLNLISKKEQKLLDQWIIEKTYNHANKLTGKIIAEIK
;
A
#
# COMPACT_ATOMS: atom_id res chain seq x y z
N GLU A 1 -14.73 -30.32 -11.30
CA GLU A 1 -14.17 -29.21 -12.11
C GLU A 1 -12.67 -29.46 -12.30
N LEU A 2 -12.17 -29.21 -13.51
CA LEU A 2 -10.73 -29.31 -13.82
C LEU A 2 -10.00 -28.08 -13.24
N ILE A 3 -8.87 -28.31 -12.57
CA ILE A 3 -8.03 -27.23 -12.05
C ILE A 3 -6.98 -26.90 -13.10
N GLU A 4 -7.06 -25.69 -13.65
CA GLU A 4 -6.13 -25.20 -14.68
C GLU A 4 -4.85 -24.62 -14.08
N SER A 5 -4.95 -23.93 -12.94
CA SER A 5 -3.79 -23.33 -12.26
C SER A 5 -3.97 -23.30 -10.75
N ARG A 6 -2.85 -23.26 -10.02
CA ARG A 6 -2.82 -23.16 -8.56
C ARG A 6 -1.86 -22.06 -8.13
N HIS A 7 -2.30 -21.25 -7.17
CA HIS A 7 -1.49 -20.24 -6.51
C HIS A 7 -1.27 -20.64 -5.06
N GLN A 8 -0.03 -20.78 -4.66
CA GLN A 8 0.31 -21.04 -3.25
C GLN A 8 0.49 -19.73 -2.52
N ILE A 9 -0.08 -19.65 -1.32
CA ILE A 9 -0.02 -18.45 -0.48
C ILE A 9 0.66 -18.80 0.83
N ILE A 10 1.58 -17.95 1.24
CA ILE A 10 2.16 -17.96 2.58
C ILE A 10 1.70 -16.74 3.36
N GLY A 11 1.58 -16.86 4.67
CA GLY A 11 1.14 -15.74 5.50
C GLY A 11 1.10 -16.05 6.99
N ILE A 12 0.96 -14.99 7.75
CA ILE A 12 0.79 -15.06 9.19
C ILE A 12 -0.16 -13.95 9.66
N ILE A 13 -1.09 -14.29 10.52
CA ILE A 13 -2.05 -13.38 11.13
C ILE A 13 -1.98 -13.54 12.65
N LYS A 14 -1.92 -12.42 13.36
CA LYS A 14 -1.75 -12.35 14.80
C LYS A 14 -2.75 -11.39 15.46
N ASP A 15 -3.01 -11.63 16.73
CA ASP A 15 -3.73 -10.68 17.59
C ASP A 15 -2.79 -9.69 18.32
N ALA A 16 -3.37 -8.81 19.15
CA ALA A 16 -2.65 -7.81 19.93
C ALA A 16 -1.61 -8.38 20.91
N HIS A 17 -1.80 -9.62 21.36
CA HIS A 17 -0.90 -10.34 22.25
C HIS A 17 0.17 -11.13 21.48
N LYS A 18 0.18 -11.01 20.14
CA LYS A 18 1.02 -11.76 19.22
C LYS A 18 0.72 -13.26 19.13
N ASN A 19 -0.44 -13.68 19.63
CA ASN A 19 -0.91 -15.04 19.40
C ASN A 19 -1.17 -15.26 17.91
N ILE A 20 -0.75 -16.39 17.39
CA ILE A 20 -0.94 -16.75 15.98
C ILE A 20 -2.37 -17.25 15.78
N LEU A 21 -3.15 -16.55 14.97
CA LEU A 21 -4.51 -16.92 14.60
C LEU A 21 -4.54 -17.81 13.34
N LEU A 22 -3.67 -17.53 12.40
CA LEU A 22 -3.42 -18.32 11.19
C LEU A 22 -1.96 -18.17 10.81
N SER A 23 -1.31 -19.24 10.38
CA SER A 23 0.06 -19.21 9.87
C SER A 23 0.31 -20.36 8.88
N THR A 24 1.19 -20.10 7.95
CA THR A 24 1.90 -21.12 7.18
C THR A 24 3.29 -21.34 7.79
N ASN A 25 3.95 -22.46 7.46
CA ASN A 25 5.28 -22.79 8.00
C ASN A 25 6.41 -21.81 7.58
N ASN A 26 6.13 -20.88 6.68
CA ASN A 26 7.09 -19.97 6.06
C ASN A 26 7.00 -18.52 6.61
N ALA A 27 6.58 -18.34 7.87
CA ALA A 27 6.37 -17.02 8.44
C ALA A 27 7.68 -16.18 8.57
N ASP A 28 8.83 -16.85 8.63
CA ASP A 28 10.13 -16.21 8.74
C ASP A 28 10.86 -16.03 7.39
N ASP A 29 10.24 -16.46 6.28
CA ASP A 29 10.75 -16.19 4.95
C ASP A 29 10.83 -14.68 4.68
N LEU A 30 11.97 -14.25 4.15
CA LEU A 30 12.17 -12.85 3.76
C LEU A 30 11.46 -12.55 2.44
N ILE A 31 10.65 -11.51 2.43
CA ILE A 31 10.01 -11.01 1.22
C ILE A 31 10.21 -9.51 1.07
N PHE A 32 10.20 -9.01 -0.15
CA PHE A 32 10.05 -7.58 -0.41
C PHE A 32 8.57 -7.19 -0.28
N PRO A 33 8.17 -6.39 0.71
CA PRO A 33 6.77 -6.02 0.94
C PRO A 33 6.23 -5.06 -0.13
N ARG A 34 7.13 -4.48 -0.93
CA ARG A 34 6.78 -3.54 -1.98
C ARG A 34 5.92 -2.37 -1.46
N SER A 35 4.92 -1.98 -2.18
CA SER A 35 4.05 -0.85 -1.81
C SER A 35 3.22 -1.05 -0.54
N SER A 36 3.18 -2.23 0.05
CA SER A 36 2.34 -2.49 1.23
C SER A 36 2.82 -1.78 2.50
N ILE A 37 4.10 -1.35 2.56
CA ILE A 37 4.69 -0.64 3.71
C ILE A 37 4.67 0.89 3.57
N LYS A 38 4.03 1.44 2.54
CA LYS A 38 4.04 2.90 2.28
C LYS A 38 3.48 3.74 3.43
N ILE A 39 2.58 3.19 4.23
CA ILE A 39 2.06 3.87 5.43
C ILE A 39 3.20 4.23 6.40
N PHE A 40 4.17 3.35 6.58
CA PHE A 40 5.33 3.59 7.44
C PHE A 40 6.37 4.50 6.78
N GLN A 41 6.52 4.42 5.44
CA GLN A 41 7.39 5.30 4.67
C GLN A 41 6.89 6.75 4.66
N ALA A 42 5.60 6.99 4.88
CA ALA A 42 5.00 8.33 4.93
C ALA A 42 5.13 9.01 6.31
N ILE A 43 5.56 8.30 7.36
CA ILE A 43 5.70 8.86 8.72
C ILE A 43 6.68 10.04 8.77
N PRO A 44 7.89 9.96 8.18
CA PRO A 44 8.81 11.09 8.16
C PRO A 44 8.24 12.34 7.48
N PHE A 45 7.40 12.19 6.44
CA PHE A 45 6.69 13.30 5.81
C PHE A 45 5.74 14.03 6.76
N ILE A 46 5.04 13.29 7.61
CA ILE A 46 4.16 13.90 8.62
C ILE A 46 4.97 14.54 9.75
N ASN A 47 5.98 13.83 10.26
CA ASN A 47 6.82 14.30 11.38
C ASN A 47 7.64 15.55 11.01
N SER A 48 8.07 15.69 9.75
CA SER A 48 8.70 16.91 9.23
C SER A 48 7.76 18.12 9.19
N LYS A 49 6.46 17.93 9.43
CA LYS A 49 5.41 18.94 9.27
C LYS A 49 5.32 19.53 7.85
N ALA A 50 5.87 18.85 6.85
CA ALA A 50 5.82 19.27 5.45
C ALA A 50 4.39 19.51 4.98
N HIS A 51 3.44 18.69 5.43
CA HIS A 51 2.02 18.83 5.09
C HIS A 51 1.43 20.16 5.61
N ILE A 52 1.92 20.69 6.75
CA ILE A 52 1.53 22.00 7.28
C ILE A 52 2.25 23.10 6.50
N LYS A 53 3.59 23.01 6.38
CA LYS A 53 4.44 23.99 5.71
C LYS A 53 3.96 24.32 4.29
N PHE A 54 3.54 23.30 3.53
CA PHE A 54 3.09 23.44 2.14
C PHE A 54 1.56 23.42 1.97
N ASN A 55 0.81 23.56 3.06
CA ASN A 55 -0.67 23.53 3.05
C ASN A 55 -1.24 22.33 2.27
N LEU A 56 -0.72 21.13 2.55
CA LEU A 56 -1.16 19.87 1.95
C LEU A 56 -2.27 19.27 2.81
N ASN A 57 -3.35 18.85 2.18
CA ASN A 57 -4.53 18.33 2.86
C ASN A 57 -4.57 16.79 2.90
N HIS A 58 -5.65 16.22 3.43
CA HIS A 58 -5.84 14.78 3.54
C HIS A 58 -5.69 14.02 2.22
N LYS A 59 -6.02 14.62 1.07
CA LYS A 59 -5.85 13.97 -0.25
C LYS A 59 -4.38 13.75 -0.58
N ASN A 60 -3.53 14.74 -0.29
CA ASN A 60 -2.08 14.63 -0.48
C ASN A 60 -1.49 13.55 0.43
N ILE A 61 -1.93 13.51 1.70
CA ILE A 61 -1.45 12.52 2.68
C ILE A 61 -1.88 11.10 2.29
N ALA A 62 -3.12 10.90 1.82
CA ALA A 62 -3.56 9.61 1.29
C ALA A 62 -2.71 9.18 0.09
N LEU A 63 -2.43 10.09 -0.85
CA LEU A 63 -1.57 9.81 -2.00
C LEU A 63 -0.12 9.50 -1.63
N ALA A 64 0.42 10.01 -0.53
CA ALA A 64 1.75 9.63 -0.03
C ALA A 64 1.86 8.11 0.24
N CYS A 65 0.75 7.46 0.59
CA CYS A 65 0.66 6.02 0.86
C CYS A 65 0.14 5.20 -0.33
N SER A 66 -0.17 5.83 -1.46
CA SER A 66 -0.89 5.21 -2.57
C SER A 66 -0.02 4.32 -3.45
N SER A 67 -0.71 3.42 -4.16
CA SER A 67 -0.27 2.82 -5.42
C SER A 67 -1.35 3.14 -6.44
N HIS A 68 -1.48 4.42 -6.76
CA HIS A 68 -2.62 4.92 -7.53
C HIS A 68 -2.61 4.43 -8.99
N HIS A 69 -3.80 4.32 -9.55
CA HIS A 69 -3.98 3.77 -10.89
C HIS A 69 -3.89 4.82 -12.02
N GLY A 70 -3.44 6.03 -11.73
CA GLY A 70 -3.30 7.10 -12.73
C GLY A 70 -4.62 7.69 -13.21
N GLU A 71 -5.71 7.56 -12.42
CA GLU A 71 -7.00 8.15 -12.73
C GLU A 71 -6.95 9.68 -12.58
N ASN A 72 -7.85 10.41 -13.28
CA ASN A 72 -7.88 11.88 -13.26
C ASN A 72 -7.95 12.48 -11.84
N GLN A 73 -8.64 11.81 -10.91
CA GLN A 73 -8.68 12.23 -9.50
C GLN A 73 -7.31 12.26 -8.84
N HIS A 74 -6.42 11.30 -9.17
CA HIS A 74 -5.05 11.24 -8.67
C HIS A 74 -4.21 12.36 -9.26
N LEU A 75 -4.24 12.49 -10.59
CA LEU A 75 -3.46 13.49 -11.33
C LEU A 75 -3.80 14.92 -10.92
N LYS A 76 -5.08 15.24 -10.71
CA LYS A 76 -5.52 16.56 -10.22
C LYS A 76 -4.88 16.93 -8.87
N VAL A 77 -4.78 15.98 -7.95
CA VAL A 77 -4.18 16.24 -6.63
C VAL A 77 -2.66 16.34 -6.74
N LEU A 78 -2.02 15.46 -7.54
CA LEU A 78 -0.57 15.43 -7.73
C LEU A 78 -0.09 16.71 -8.43
N ASN A 79 -0.77 17.17 -9.49
CA ASN A 79 -0.44 18.43 -10.16
C ASN A 79 -0.52 19.64 -9.21
N LYS A 80 -1.60 19.72 -8.41
CA LYS A 80 -1.69 20.78 -7.38
C LYS A 80 -0.59 20.67 -6.32
N TRP A 81 -0.13 19.46 -6.02
CA TRP A 81 0.95 19.26 -5.05
C TRP A 81 2.28 19.77 -5.58
N ILE A 82 2.64 19.43 -6.83
CA ILE A 82 3.85 19.95 -7.49
C ILE A 82 3.88 21.48 -7.43
N ASN A 83 2.78 22.14 -7.81
CA ASN A 83 2.70 23.60 -7.79
C ASN A 83 2.84 24.20 -6.37
N LYS A 84 2.32 23.51 -5.35
CA LYS A 84 2.41 23.97 -3.95
C LYS A 84 3.83 23.92 -3.37
N ILE A 85 4.63 22.97 -3.83
CA ILE A 85 6.02 22.82 -3.37
C ILE A 85 7.03 23.40 -4.37
N ASP A 86 6.55 23.99 -5.46
CA ASP A 86 7.34 24.67 -6.49
C ASP A 86 8.51 23.84 -7.03
N ILE A 87 8.19 22.66 -7.59
CA ILE A 87 9.16 21.76 -8.22
C ILE A 87 8.76 21.43 -9.65
N ASN A 88 9.72 20.96 -10.44
CA ASN A 88 9.44 20.43 -11.77
C ASN A 88 9.02 18.95 -11.67
N ILE A 89 8.13 18.52 -12.58
CA ILE A 89 7.73 17.10 -12.70
C ILE A 89 8.94 16.17 -12.93
N LYS A 90 10.00 16.67 -13.58
CA LYS A 90 11.25 15.94 -13.84
C LYS A 90 12.08 15.68 -12.58
N ASP A 91 11.80 16.38 -11.48
CA ASP A 91 12.47 16.15 -10.19
C ASP A 91 12.01 14.84 -9.54
N LEU A 92 10.85 14.32 -9.96
CA LEU A 92 10.39 13.01 -9.55
C LEU A 92 11.23 11.90 -10.18
N LYS A 93 11.95 11.14 -9.35
CA LYS A 93 12.84 10.06 -9.78
C LYS A 93 12.15 8.68 -9.90
N CYS A 94 10.81 8.64 -9.84
CA CYS A 94 10.05 7.39 -9.87
C CYS A 94 9.98 6.69 -11.24
N GLY A 95 10.44 7.35 -12.31
CA GLY A 95 10.25 6.86 -13.66
C GLY A 95 8.81 7.06 -14.18
N ILE A 96 8.57 6.60 -15.39
CA ILE A 96 7.30 6.78 -16.10
C ILE A 96 6.71 5.42 -16.41
N HIS A 97 5.41 5.26 -16.23
CA HIS A 97 4.64 4.13 -16.78
C HIS A 97 3.22 4.58 -17.17
N ASN A 98 2.55 3.79 -17.96
CA ASN A 98 1.18 4.06 -18.35
C ASN A 98 0.24 4.03 -17.13
N PRO A 99 -0.87 4.78 -17.13
CA PRO A 99 -1.91 4.60 -16.12
C PRO A 99 -2.28 3.12 -15.97
N ILE A 100 -2.35 2.62 -14.73
CA ILE A 100 -2.78 1.24 -14.45
C ILE A 100 -4.28 1.07 -14.78
N ASN A 101 -5.07 2.13 -14.57
CA ASN A 101 -6.47 2.14 -14.99
C ASN A 101 -6.55 2.18 -16.53
N LEU A 102 -7.11 1.11 -17.11
CA LEU A 102 -7.18 0.94 -18.57
C LEU A 102 -7.93 2.09 -19.27
N LEU A 103 -9.05 2.55 -18.72
CA LEU A 103 -9.81 3.68 -19.29
C LEU A 103 -8.98 4.97 -19.28
N SER A 104 -8.27 5.23 -18.19
CA SER A 104 -7.38 6.39 -18.09
C SER A 104 -6.22 6.30 -19.08
N SER A 105 -5.67 5.11 -19.26
CA SER A 105 -4.61 4.86 -20.25
C SER A 105 -5.10 5.08 -21.68
N ASN A 106 -6.25 4.50 -22.03
CA ASN A 106 -6.86 4.65 -23.35
C ASN A 106 -7.18 6.13 -23.64
N ASN A 107 -7.79 6.85 -22.68
CA ASN A 107 -8.09 8.27 -22.82
C ASN A 107 -6.83 9.13 -23.02
N LEU A 108 -5.74 8.79 -22.32
CA LEU A 108 -4.47 9.50 -22.48
C LEU A 108 -3.97 9.38 -23.92
N PHE A 109 -3.90 8.16 -24.47
CA PHE A 109 -3.38 7.92 -25.80
C PHE A 109 -4.32 8.39 -26.91
N SER A 110 -5.64 8.26 -26.76
CA SER A 110 -6.59 8.78 -27.76
C SER A 110 -6.58 10.29 -27.89
N ASN A 111 -6.12 11.00 -26.83
CA ASN A 111 -5.89 12.45 -26.87
C ASN A 111 -4.47 12.83 -27.34
N GLY A 112 -3.70 11.89 -27.90
CA GLY A 112 -2.32 12.12 -28.35
C GLY A 112 -1.32 12.44 -27.23
N GLN A 113 -1.69 12.20 -25.98
CA GLN A 113 -0.85 12.52 -24.82
C GLN A 113 0.07 11.36 -24.45
N LYS A 114 1.22 11.67 -23.83
CA LYS A 114 2.15 10.68 -23.29
C LYS A 114 2.11 10.66 -21.77
N PRO A 115 2.38 9.51 -21.14
CA PRO A 115 2.48 9.45 -19.69
C PRO A 115 3.70 10.24 -19.20
N THR A 116 3.61 10.69 -17.96
CA THR A 116 4.66 11.41 -17.25
C THR A 116 4.93 10.73 -15.90
N GLN A 117 5.88 11.22 -15.14
CA GLN A 117 6.18 10.73 -13.79
C GLN A 117 4.94 10.77 -12.85
N LEU A 118 3.99 11.68 -13.10
CA LEU A 118 2.74 11.72 -12.31
C LEU A 118 1.83 10.52 -12.54
N HIS A 119 1.98 9.81 -13.66
CA HIS A 119 1.23 8.58 -13.93
C HIS A 119 1.83 7.39 -13.19
N ASN A 120 3.09 7.48 -12.74
CA ASN A 120 3.70 6.46 -11.91
C ASN A 120 2.92 6.30 -10.60
N ASN A 121 2.55 5.07 -10.26
CA ASN A 121 1.73 4.73 -9.09
C ASN A 121 2.37 5.12 -7.74
N CYS A 122 3.66 5.46 -7.75
CA CYS A 122 4.41 5.92 -6.58
C CYS A 122 4.61 7.45 -6.54
N ALA A 123 4.07 8.23 -7.50
CA ALA A 123 4.30 9.67 -7.59
C ALA A 123 3.98 10.39 -6.26
N GLY A 124 2.89 10.02 -5.59
CA GLY A 124 2.53 10.58 -4.28
C GLY A 124 3.58 10.31 -3.19
N LYS A 125 4.16 9.09 -3.15
CA LYS A 125 5.26 8.76 -2.24
C LYS A 125 6.50 9.62 -2.52
N HIS A 126 6.82 9.83 -3.80
CA HIS A 126 7.97 10.64 -4.20
C HIS A 126 7.77 12.12 -3.86
N LEU A 127 6.58 12.66 -4.09
CA LEU A 127 6.22 14.02 -3.65
C LEU A 127 6.30 14.17 -2.13
N ALA A 128 5.89 13.15 -1.36
CA ALA A 128 6.02 13.17 0.09
C ALA A 128 7.48 13.19 0.54
N MET A 129 8.36 12.39 -0.11
CA MET A 129 9.80 12.41 0.18
C MET A 129 10.43 13.77 -0.13
N ILE A 130 10.17 14.35 -1.31
CA ILE A 130 10.66 15.68 -1.69
C ILE A 130 10.15 16.76 -0.73
N SER A 131 8.84 16.77 -0.44
CA SER A 131 8.26 17.72 0.53
C SER A 131 8.91 17.61 1.91
N GLY A 132 9.19 16.37 2.36
CA GLY A 132 9.89 16.12 3.61
C GLY A 132 11.33 16.61 3.60
N CYS A 133 12.08 16.39 2.51
CA CYS A 133 13.41 16.94 2.32
C CYS A 133 13.41 18.47 2.44
N MET A 134 12.50 19.12 1.70
CA MET A 134 12.37 20.59 1.72
C MET A 134 11.96 21.13 3.09
N ALA A 135 11.15 20.40 3.85
CA ALA A 135 10.77 20.78 5.20
C ALA A 135 11.95 20.73 6.19
N HIS A 136 12.87 19.80 5.98
CA HIS A 136 14.12 19.66 6.73
C HIS A 136 15.30 20.46 6.15
N SER A 137 15.09 21.27 5.11
CA SER A 137 16.16 21.97 4.38
C SER A 137 17.24 21.04 3.83
N MET A 138 16.88 19.80 3.50
CA MET A 138 17.74 18.82 2.84
C MET A 138 17.69 19.01 1.33
N ASN A 139 18.81 18.79 0.64
CA ASN A 139 18.82 18.76 -0.82
C ASN A 139 17.96 17.57 -1.31
N HIS A 140 17.02 17.83 -2.21
CA HIS A 140 16.11 16.81 -2.71
C HIS A 140 16.50 16.24 -4.09
N ASN A 141 17.63 16.64 -4.69
CA ASN A 141 18.00 16.15 -6.02
C ASN A 141 18.28 14.64 -6.07
N ASN A 142 18.78 14.10 -4.97
CA ASN A 142 19.17 12.69 -4.81
C ASN A 142 18.40 12.00 -3.66
N TYR A 143 17.18 12.42 -3.39
CA TYR A 143 16.35 11.96 -2.27
C TYR A 143 16.09 10.44 -2.23
N ILE A 144 16.33 9.73 -3.34
CA ILE A 144 16.19 8.28 -3.43
C ILE A 144 17.49 7.52 -3.12
N ASP A 145 18.63 8.19 -2.99
CA ASP A 145 19.89 7.52 -2.71
C ASP A 145 19.84 6.89 -1.31
N PHE A 146 20.37 5.67 -1.19
CA PHE A 146 20.33 4.93 0.06
C PHE A 146 20.88 5.72 1.25
N ASP A 147 22.00 6.43 1.05
CA ASP A 147 22.69 7.19 2.12
C ASP A 147 22.12 8.58 2.34
N HIS A 148 21.10 8.98 1.56
CA HIS A 148 20.46 10.27 1.73
C HIS A 148 19.85 10.38 3.15
N PRO A 149 20.01 11.53 3.86
CA PRO A 149 19.50 11.71 5.23
C PRO A 149 17.99 11.38 5.36
N TYR A 150 17.19 11.74 4.37
CA TYR A 150 15.76 11.45 4.38
C TYR A 150 15.45 9.95 4.27
N GLN A 151 16.24 9.19 3.49
CA GLN A 151 16.09 7.72 3.42
C GLN A 151 16.48 7.06 4.74
N LYS A 152 17.41 7.66 5.50
CA LYS A 152 17.73 7.22 6.87
C LYS A 152 16.50 7.38 7.80
N LEU A 153 15.77 8.49 7.71
CA LEU A 153 14.53 8.68 8.49
C LEU A 153 13.47 7.62 8.13
N ILE A 154 13.35 7.28 6.84
CA ILE A 154 12.46 6.21 6.38
C ILE A 154 12.89 4.86 6.96
N ARG A 155 14.19 4.52 6.94
CA ARG A 155 14.69 3.26 7.52
C ARG A 155 14.40 3.18 9.00
N ILE A 156 14.70 4.22 9.77
CA ILE A 156 14.41 4.29 11.21
C ILE A 156 12.91 4.02 11.46
N SER A 157 12.02 4.63 10.68
CA SER A 157 10.59 4.39 10.77
C SER A 157 10.23 2.93 10.48
N LEU A 158 10.80 2.35 9.43
CA LEU A 158 10.55 0.95 9.06
C LEU A 158 11.07 0.00 10.16
N GLU A 159 12.32 0.15 10.60
CA GLU A 159 12.92 -0.68 11.66
C GLU A 159 12.11 -0.63 12.95
N ASN A 160 11.63 0.57 13.32
CA ASN A 160 10.78 0.74 14.48
C ASN A 160 9.48 -0.07 14.37
N PHE A 161 8.79 -0.03 13.21
CA PHE A 161 7.53 -0.77 13.04
C PHE A 161 7.73 -2.26 12.83
N MET A 162 8.75 -2.66 12.09
CA MET A 162 9.05 -4.08 11.85
C MET A 162 9.68 -4.79 13.07
N GLY A 163 10.27 -4.01 14.00
CA GLY A 163 10.98 -4.55 15.15
C GLY A 163 12.25 -5.33 14.76
N SER A 164 12.87 -4.97 13.66
CA SER A 164 14.05 -5.64 13.10
C SER A 164 14.92 -4.62 12.35
N ALA A 165 16.22 -4.70 12.52
CA ALA A 165 17.19 -3.91 11.78
C ALA A 165 17.20 -4.32 10.30
N ILE A 166 17.49 -3.36 9.42
CA ILE A 166 17.65 -3.59 7.99
C ILE A 166 19.08 -3.96 7.68
N HIS A 167 19.32 -5.22 7.35
CA HIS A 167 20.65 -5.73 6.95
C HIS A 167 20.93 -5.43 5.47
N LYS A 168 22.21 -5.25 5.11
CA LYS A 168 22.65 -4.96 3.72
C LYS A 168 22.09 -5.95 2.69
N LYS A 169 22.06 -7.25 3.03
CA LYS A 169 21.50 -8.30 2.15
C LYS A 169 20.00 -8.22 1.92
N CYS A 170 19.29 -7.40 2.71
CA CYS A 170 17.85 -7.20 2.63
C CYS A 170 17.49 -5.94 1.84
N ILE A 171 18.43 -5.29 1.18
CA ILE A 171 18.23 -4.04 0.45
C ILE A 171 18.13 -4.34 -1.04
N GLY A 172 17.15 -3.71 -1.69
CA GLY A 172 16.95 -3.75 -3.13
C GLY A 172 16.46 -2.41 -3.65
N THR A 173 16.19 -2.34 -4.94
CA THR A 173 15.59 -1.18 -5.61
C THR A 173 14.17 -1.52 -6.02
N ASP A 174 13.21 -0.67 -5.68
CA ASP A 174 11.82 -0.82 -6.10
C ASP A 174 11.64 -0.40 -7.58
N GLY A 175 10.54 -0.81 -8.21
CA GLY A 175 10.18 -0.42 -9.57
C GLY A 175 10.03 1.09 -9.77
N CYS A 176 9.97 1.88 -8.71
CA CYS A 176 9.98 3.34 -8.73
C CYS A 176 11.35 3.95 -8.36
N ASN A 177 12.43 3.21 -8.44
CA ASN A 177 13.80 3.60 -8.11
C ASN A 177 14.08 3.90 -6.63
N ALA A 178 13.08 3.95 -5.76
CA ALA A 178 13.32 4.16 -4.33
C ALA A 178 13.93 2.90 -3.69
N PRO A 179 14.73 3.01 -2.61
CA PRO A 179 15.19 1.87 -1.84
C PRO A 179 14.02 1.01 -1.35
N GLN A 180 14.22 -0.30 -1.38
CA GLN A 180 13.27 -1.30 -0.92
C GLN A 180 13.96 -2.26 0.04
N TYR A 181 13.23 -2.77 1.01
CA TYR A 181 13.79 -3.55 2.11
C TYR A 181 12.99 -4.83 2.30
N ALA A 182 13.69 -5.97 2.42
CA ALA A 182 13.07 -7.25 2.72
C ALA A 182 12.89 -7.43 4.23
N PHE A 183 11.77 -8.01 4.62
CA PHE A 183 11.42 -8.37 5.99
C PHE A 183 10.76 -9.75 6.00
N SER A 184 10.79 -10.44 7.14
CA SER A 184 9.99 -11.66 7.28
C SER A 184 8.51 -11.33 7.33
N LEU A 185 7.67 -12.28 6.91
CA LEU A 185 6.22 -12.14 7.06
C LEU A 185 5.83 -11.90 8.51
N ASN A 186 6.56 -12.50 9.44
CA ASN A 186 6.41 -12.32 10.87
C ASN A 186 6.63 -10.86 11.30
N ASN A 187 7.73 -10.22 10.84
CA ASN A 187 7.98 -8.79 11.09
C ASN A 187 6.88 -7.91 10.47
N LEU A 188 6.43 -8.23 9.26
CA LEU A 188 5.37 -7.50 8.58
C LEU A 188 4.03 -7.60 9.32
N ALA A 189 3.66 -8.78 9.82
CA ALA A 189 2.46 -8.93 10.65
C ALA A 189 2.58 -8.16 11.97
N ASN A 190 3.76 -8.23 12.63
CA ASN A 190 4.02 -7.47 13.85
C ASN A 190 3.92 -5.96 13.62
N SER A 191 4.33 -5.46 12.45
CA SER A 191 4.17 -4.04 12.11
C SER A 191 2.70 -3.62 12.04
N MET A 192 1.82 -4.50 11.54
CA MET A 192 0.39 -4.27 11.51
C MET A 192 -0.24 -4.29 12.92
N ILE A 193 0.24 -5.15 13.81
CA ILE A 193 -0.16 -5.10 15.23
C ILE A 193 0.32 -3.79 15.88
N LYS A 194 1.57 -3.41 15.64
CA LYS A 194 2.09 -2.13 16.15
C LYS A 194 1.28 -0.93 15.62
N LEU A 195 0.87 -0.95 14.35
CA LEU A 195 -0.03 0.05 13.77
C LEU A 195 -1.32 0.22 14.59
N THR A 196 -1.94 -0.89 15.03
CA THR A 196 -3.16 -0.84 15.85
C THR A 196 -2.91 -0.23 17.23
N LYS A 197 -1.75 -0.47 17.81
CA LYS A 197 -1.35 0.10 19.11
C LYS A 197 -1.05 1.60 19.01
N GLU A 198 -0.30 1.99 17.96
CA GLU A 198 0.01 3.40 17.71
C GLU A 198 -1.24 4.23 17.41
N LYS A 199 -2.30 3.61 16.90
CA LYS A 199 -3.60 4.28 16.73
C LYS A 199 -4.15 4.86 18.04
N GLU A 200 -3.86 4.25 19.18
CA GLU A 200 -4.32 4.63 20.51
C GLU A 200 -3.25 5.41 21.34
N GLY A 201 -2.01 5.44 20.83
CA GLY A 201 -0.89 6.10 21.50
C GLY A 201 -0.89 7.63 21.36
N ASN A 202 0.09 8.27 22.00
CA ASN A 202 0.26 9.74 21.97
C ASN A 202 1.70 10.21 21.67
N ASN A 203 2.58 9.30 21.24
CA ASN A 203 3.93 9.64 20.81
C ASN A 203 3.94 10.23 19.39
N GLU A 204 5.10 10.59 18.86
CA GLU A 204 5.23 11.14 17.49
C GLU A 204 4.78 10.18 16.40
N TYR A 205 5.06 8.88 16.54
CA TYR A 205 4.58 7.86 15.62
C TYR A 205 3.06 7.74 15.64
N SER A 206 2.48 7.77 16.84
CA SER A 206 1.03 7.73 17.04
C SER A 206 0.34 8.91 16.37
N LYS A 207 0.86 10.12 16.56
CA LYS A 207 0.34 11.33 15.91
C LYS A 207 0.40 11.22 14.39
N ALA A 208 1.53 10.77 13.84
CA ALA A 208 1.68 10.60 12.40
C ALA A 208 0.73 9.54 11.85
N ILE A 209 0.64 8.35 12.47
CA ILE A 209 -0.25 7.26 12.09
C ILE A 209 -1.72 7.71 12.11
N ASN A 210 -2.13 8.46 13.15
CA ASN A 210 -3.51 8.97 13.25
C ASN A 210 -3.86 9.92 12.09
N VAL A 211 -2.96 10.84 11.73
CA VAL A 211 -3.14 11.74 10.60
C VAL A 211 -3.23 10.96 9.28
N ILE A 212 -2.35 9.97 9.09
CA ILE A 212 -2.33 9.14 7.88
C ILE A 212 -3.60 8.29 7.78
N LEU A 213 -3.97 7.55 8.82
CA LEU A 213 -5.16 6.69 8.83
C LEU A 213 -6.44 7.51 8.63
N LEU A 214 -6.55 8.69 9.25
CA LEU A 214 -7.66 9.61 9.02
C LEU A 214 -7.75 10.06 7.56
N SER A 215 -6.61 10.37 6.94
CA SER A 215 -6.53 10.80 5.55
C SER A 215 -6.94 9.68 4.58
N ILE A 216 -6.48 8.47 4.83
CA ILE A 216 -6.84 7.27 4.07
C ILE A 216 -8.34 6.95 4.24
N LYS A 217 -8.87 7.05 5.46
CA LYS A 217 -10.30 6.84 5.73
C LYS A 217 -11.18 7.85 5.00
N LYS A 218 -10.75 9.13 4.91
CA LYS A 218 -11.47 10.19 4.20
C LYS A 218 -11.42 10.04 2.69
N HIS A 219 -10.33 9.49 2.15
CA HIS A 219 -10.06 9.38 0.72
C HIS A 219 -9.53 7.98 0.34
N PRO A 220 -10.30 6.91 0.63
CA PRO A 220 -9.86 5.54 0.34
C PRO A 220 -9.65 5.29 -1.16
N GLU A 221 -10.40 5.97 -2.03
CA GLU A 221 -10.28 5.89 -3.50
C GLU A 221 -8.91 6.35 -4.02
N LEU A 222 -8.18 7.17 -3.26
CA LEU A 222 -6.86 7.66 -3.64
C LEU A 222 -5.73 6.66 -3.34
N ILE A 223 -5.97 5.60 -2.56
CA ILE A 223 -4.94 4.60 -2.21
C ILE A 223 -4.56 3.73 -3.41
N GLY A 224 -5.53 3.32 -4.21
CA GLY A 224 -5.33 2.56 -5.44
C GLY A 224 -6.07 3.21 -6.59
N GLY A 225 -7.39 3.18 -6.54
CA GLY A 225 -8.30 3.71 -7.52
C GLY A 225 -9.73 3.32 -7.16
N LYS A 226 -10.68 3.81 -7.92
CA LYS A 226 -12.11 3.61 -7.65
C LYS A 226 -12.50 2.14 -7.48
N ASN A 227 -11.84 1.25 -8.24
CA ASN A 227 -12.14 -0.17 -8.27
C ASN A 227 -10.95 -1.03 -7.77
N SER A 228 -10.06 -0.50 -6.93
CA SER A 228 -9.00 -1.30 -6.34
C SER A 228 -9.45 -2.04 -5.09
N PHE A 229 -8.86 -3.21 -4.84
CA PHE A 229 -9.21 -4.07 -3.72
C PHE A 229 -9.05 -3.35 -2.38
N ASP A 230 -7.88 -2.79 -2.11
CA ASP A 230 -7.59 -2.09 -0.85
C ASP A 230 -8.49 -0.85 -0.64
N SER A 231 -8.72 -0.05 -1.68
CA SER A 231 -9.65 1.09 -1.60
C SER A 231 -11.06 0.66 -1.23
N ASN A 232 -11.56 -0.43 -1.81
CA ASN A 232 -12.91 -0.93 -1.53
C ASN A 232 -13.02 -1.50 -0.10
N ILE A 233 -12.03 -2.27 0.36
CA ILE A 233 -12.00 -2.77 1.74
C ILE A 233 -12.06 -1.60 2.73
N ILE A 234 -11.17 -0.62 2.59
CA ILE A 234 -11.12 0.54 3.48
C ILE A 234 -12.42 1.33 3.46
N LYS A 235 -12.98 1.57 2.27
CA LYS A 235 -14.24 2.30 2.09
C LYS A 235 -15.41 1.61 2.76
N ILE A 236 -15.63 0.32 2.47
CA ILE A 236 -16.78 -0.44 2.95
C ILE A 236 -16.72 -0.68 4.46
N THR A 237 -15.54 -0.91 5.01
CA THR A 237 -15.32 -1.06 6.45
C THR A 237 -15.17 0.29 7.17
N LYS A 238 -15.35 1.41 6.48
CA LYS A 238 -15.22 2.78 7.00
C LYS A 238 -13.87 3.03 7.70
N GLY A 239 -12.80 2.42 7.18
CA GLY A 239 -11.43 2.53 7.70
C GLY A 239 -11.14 1.69 8.94
N ARG A 240 -12.06 0.86 9.41
CA ARG A 240 -11.83 -0.09 10.51
C ARG A 240 -10.81 -1.16 10.11
N LEU A 241 -10.97 -1.73 8.93
CA LEU A 241 -10.02 -2.65 8.34
C LEU A 241 -9.13 -1.89 7.36
N PHE A 242 -7.94 -1.52 7.81
CA PHE A 242 -6.89 -1.01 6.93
C PHE A 242 -6.27 -2.16 6.16
N CYS A 243 -6.05 -1.99 4.88
CA CYS A 243 -5.22 -2.90 4.10
C CYS A 243 -4.46 -2.15 3.02
N LYS A 244 -3.29 -2.67 2.65
CA LYS A 244 -2.47 -2.12 1.58
C LYS A 244 -1.85 -3.23 0.75
N VAL A 245 -2.13 -3.16 -0.53
CA VAL A 245 -1.56 -4.07 -1.51
C VAL A 245 -0.11 -3.70 -1.86
N GLY A 246 0.72 -4.71 -2.08
CA GLY A 246 2.04 -4.62 -2.70
C GLY A 246 2.05 -5.33 -4.05
N ALA A 247 3.02 -5.03 -4.90
CA ALA A 247 3.33 -5.85 -6.07
C ALA A 247 3.68 -7.27 -5.66
N GLU A 248 3.72 -8.19 -6.62
CA GLU A 248 4.10 -9.60 -6.40
C GLU A 248 3.17 -10.32 -5.38
N GLY A 249 1.87 -9.98 -5.38
CA GLY A 249 0.87 -10.67 -4.57
C GLY A 249 0.97 -10.43 -3.07
N VAL A 250 1.58 -9.34 -2.62
CA VAL A 250 1.67 -8.99 -1.19
C VAL A 250 0.43 -8.23 -0.73
N LEU A 251 -0.03 -8.53 0.49
CA LEU A 251 -1.00 -7.73 1.24
C LEU A 251 -0.60 -7.64 2.70
N LEU A 252 -0.63 -6.43 3.24
CA LEU A 252 -0.64 -6.17 4.67
C LEU A 252 -2.00 -5.62 5.08
N PHE A 253 -2.49 -6.04 6.25
CA PHE A 253 -3.76 -5.55 6.78
C PHE A 253 -3.77 -5.46 8.31
N ALA A 254 -4.62 -4.58 8.83
CA ALA A 254 -4.86 -4.43 10.27
C ALA A 254 -6.34 -4.13 10.54
N ASP A 255 -6.98 -4.92 11.37
CA ASP A 255 -8.28 -4.55 11.96
C ASP A 255 -8.00 -3.69 13.20
N LEU A 256 -8.29 -2.39 13.08
CA LEU A 256 -7.97 -1.39 14.10
C LEU A 256 -8.82 -1.55 15.36
N SER A 257 -9.99 -2.18 15.29
CA SER A 257 -10.88 -2.41 16.42
C SER A 257 -10.58 -3.72 17.15
N LYS A 258 -10.31 -4.79 16.39
CA LYS A 258 -9.97 -6.11 16.95
C LYS A 258 -8.50 -6.25 17.30
N LYS A 259 -7.68 -5.27 16.88
CA LYS A 259 -6.21 -5.29 17.05
C LYS A 259 -5.58 -6.57 16.47
N ILE A 260 -6.03 -6.94 15.27
CA ILE A 260 -5.52 -8.08 14.51
C ILE A 260 -4.72 -7.54 13.34
N GLY A 261 -3.53 -8.06 13.14
CA GLY A 261 -2.66 -7.72 12.02
C GLY A 261 -2.21 -8.94 11.24
N GLY A 262 -1.99 -8.78 9.94
CA GLY A 262 -1.55 -9.89 9.10
C GLY A 262 -0.77 -9.46 7.88
N ALA A 263 0.03 -10.40 7.39
CA ALA A 263 0.80 -10.32 6.17
C ALA A 263 0.60 -11.59 5.35
N ILE A 264 0.35 -11.45 4.06
CA ILE A 264 0.27 -12.55 3.11
C ILE A 264 1.10 -12.27 1.86
N LYS A 265 1.59 -13.33 1.24
CA LYS A 265 2.34 -13.32 -0.01
C LYS A 265 1.88 -14.48 -0.90
N VAL A 266 1.51 -14.17 -2.12
CA VAL A 266 1.32 -15.17 -3.18
C VAL A 266 2.70 -15.55 -3.73
N LEU A 267 3.10 -16.82 -3.66
CA LEU A 267 4.48 -17.23 -3.93
C LEU A 267 4.93 -16.96 -5.37
N ASP A 268 4.06 -17.20 -6.34
CA ASP A 268 4.34 -16.94 -7.75
C ASP A 268 4.19 -15.46 -8.15
N GLY A 269 3.82 -14.59 -7.19
CA GLY A 269 3.64 -13.15 -7.42
C GLY A 269 2.34 -12.77 -8.12
N ASN A 270 1.51 -13.73 -8.52
CA ASN A 270 0.30 -13.43 -9.27
C ASN A 270 -0.75 -12.71 -8.42
N MET A 271 -1.03 -11.47 -8.79
CA MET A 271 -1.91 -10.59 -8.00
C MET A 271 -3.38 -11.02 -8.00
N ARG A 272 -3.83 -11.83 -9.00
CA ARG A 272 -5.24 -12.27 -9.10
C ARG A 272 -5.68 -13.16 -7.94
N ALA A 273 -4.76 -13.91 -7.33
CA ALA A 273 -5.08 -14.81 -6.22
C ALA A 273 -5.29 -14.06 -4.88
N ARG A 274 -4.72 -12.85 -4.75
CA ARG A 274 -4.70 -12.09 -3.51
C ARG A 274 -6.09 -11.70 -2.98
N PRO A 275 -7.03 -11.16 -3.80
CA PRO A 275 -8.36 -10.78 -3.28
C PRO A 275 -9.12 -11.95 -2.68
N SER A 276 -9.25 -13.06 -3.38
CA SER A 276 -10.04 -14.22 -2.93
C SER A 276 -9.51 -14.80 -1.62
N ILE A 277 -8.19 -14.99 -1.49
CA ILE A 277 -7.61 -15.49 -0.22
C ILE A 277 -7.78 -14.48 0.92
N SER A 278 -7.63 -13.20 0.64
CA SER A 278 -7.81 -12.14 1.65
C SER A 278 -9.24 -12.14 2.18
N MET A 279 -10.24 -12.21 1.29
CA MET A 279 -11.64 -12.27 1.67
C MET A 279 -11.96 -13.55 2.48
N LYS A 280 -11.35 -14.68 2.12
CA LYS A 280 -11.49 -15.93 2.87
C LYS A 280 -10.94 -15.80 4.28
N ILE A 281 -9.76 -15.20 4.45
CA ILE A 281 -9.14 -14.92 5.76
C ILE A 281 -10.02 -13.95 6.56
N PHE A 282 -10.45 -12.83 5.96
CA PHE A 282 -11.28 -11.83 6.63
C PHE A 282 -12.61 -12.42 7.11
N SER A 283 -13.22 -13.30 6.33
CA SER A 283 -14.44 -14.01 6.71
C SER A 283 -14.17 -15.01 7.84
N LYS A 284 -13.13 -15.86 7.74
CA LYS A 284 -12.78 -16.88 8.74
C LYS A 284 -12.50 -16.28 10.11
N LEU A 285 -11.85 -15.10 10.15
CA LEU A 285 -11.52 -14.37 11.37
C LEU A 285 -12.59 -13.32 11.76
N ASN A 286 -13.74 -13.32 11.10
CA ASN A 286 -14.82 -12.36 11.34
C ASN A 286 -14.35 -10.89 11.29
N LEU A 287 -13.38 -10.56 10.42
CA LEU A 287 -12.90 -9.18 10.21
C LEU A 287 -13.85 -8.36 9.33
N ILE A 288 -14.77 -9.02 8.65
CA ILE A 288 -15.85 -8.40 7.87
C ILE A 288 -17.19 -9.02 8.25
N SER A 289 -18.21 -8.17 8.41
CA SER A 289 -19.58 -8.61 8.67
C SER A 289 -20.22 -9.20 7.40
N LYS A 290 -21.32 -9.95 7.56
CA LYS A 290 -22.11 -10.48 6.42
C LYS A 290 -22.57 -9.38 5.47
N LYS A 291 -22.92 -8.17 6.00
CA LYS A 291 -23.31 -7.01 5.19
C LYS A 291 -22.14 -6.48 4.38
N GLU A 292 -20.96 -6.34 5.00
CA GLU A 292 -19.74 -5.91 4.29
C GLU A 292 -19.32 -6.96 3.25
N GLN A 293 -19.42 -8.25 3.57
CA GLN A 293 -19.15 -9.34 2.64
C GLN A 293 -19.99 -9.25 1.37
N LYS A 294 -21.31 -8.98 1.52
CA LYS A 294 -22.22 -8.82 0.38
C LYS A 294 -21.83 -7.64 -0.53
N LEU A 295 -21.29 -6.55 0.05
CA LEU A 295 -20.81 -5.39 -0.69
C LEU A 295 -19.44 -5.63 -1.36
N LEU A 296 -18.75 -6.69 -0.96
CA LEU A 296 -17.41 -7.08 -1.43
C LEU A 296 -17.42 -8.41 -2.23
N ASP A 297 -18.60 -8.89 -2.62
CA ASP A 297 -18.79 -10.21 -3.22
C ASP A 297 -17.93 -10.45 -4.47
N GLN A 298 -17.73 -9.42 -5.29
CA GLN A 298 -16.85 -9.45 -6.46
C GLN A 298 -15.41 -9.90 -6.16
N TRP A 299 -14.96 -9.75 -4.89
CA TRP A 299 -13.60 -10.10 -4.46
C TRP A 299 -13.52 -11.50 -3.80
N ILE A 300 -14.67 -12.15 -3.54
CA ILE A 300 -14.72 -13.47 -2.89
C ILE A 300 -14.41 -14.56 -3.90
N ILE A 301 -15.08 -14.50 -5.05
CA ILE A 301 -14.89 -15.43 -6.18
C ILE A 301 -14.68 -14.56 -7.42
N GLU A 302 -13.48 -14.58 -7.94
CA GLU A 302 -13.19 -13.91 -9.20
C GLU A 302 -13.63 -14.79 -10.37
N LYS A 303 -14.60 -14.31 -11.14
CA LYS A 303 -15.09 -15.00 -12.34
C LYS A 303 -14.22 -14.62 -13.53
N THR A 304 -13.84 -15.59 -14.34
CA THR A 304 -13.10 -15.37 -15.59
C THR A 304 -14.02 -15.50 -16.78
N TYR A 305 -13.86 -14.61 -17.75
CA TYR A 305 -14.68 -14.57 -18.97
C TYR A 305 -13.76 -14.56 -20.19
N ASN A 306 -14.22 -15.18 -21.28
CA ASN A 306 -13.56 -15.06 -22.57
C ASN A 306 -13.95 -13.74 -23.29
N HIS A 307 -13.36 -13.51 -24.46
CA HIS A 307 -13.62 -12.30 -25.25
C HIS A 307 -15.07 -12.19 -25.78
N ALA A 308 -15.84 -13.28 -25.76
CA ALA A 308 -17.28 -13.30 -26.06
C ALA A 308 -18.16 -13.13 -24.80
N ASN A 309 -17.57 -12.70 -23.66
CA ASN A 309 -18.25 -12.56 -22.38
C ASN A 309 -18.89 -13.85 -21.82
N LYS A 310 -18.44 -15.02 -22.28
CA LYS A 310 -18.89 -16.30 -21.74
C LYS A 310 -18.04 -16.64 -20.50
N LEU A 311 -18.71 -17.02 -19.40
CA LEU A 311 -18.04 -17.50 -18.18
C LEU A 311 -17.22 -18.76 -18.52
N THR A 312 -15.91 -18.72 -18.24
CA THR A 312 -14.97 -19.80 -18.54
C THR A 312 -14.38 -20.44 -17.29
N GLY A 313 -14.40 -19.73 -16.16
CA GLY A 313 -13.86 -20.26 -14.93
C GLY A 313 -14.06 -19.34 -13.74
N LYS A 314 -13.46 -19.71 -12.62
CA LYS A 314 -13.48 -18.94 -11.37
C LYS A 314 -12.21 -19.19 -10.56
N ILE A 315 -11.79 -18.18 -9.80
CA ILE A 315 -10.68 -18.29 -8.82
C ILE A 315 -11.31 -18.45 -7.45
N ILE A 316 -10.97 -19.53 -6.75
CA ILE A 316 -11.48 -19.87 -5.41
C ILE A 316 -10.29 -20.03 -4.48
N ALA A 317 -10.41 -19.47 -3.28
CA ALA A 317 -9.42 -19.64 -2.22
C ALA A 317 -9.84 -20.72 -1.20
N GLU A 318 -8.87 -21.55 -0.80
CA GLU A 318 -9.02 -22.52 0.27
C GLU A 318 -7.98 -22.27 1.36
N ILE A 319 -8.37 -22.49 2.61
CA ILE A 319 -7.48 -22.51 3.78
C ILE A 319 -7.56 -23.93 4.32
N LYS A 320 -6.49 -24.66 4.18
CA LYS A 320 -6.35 -26.02 4.72
C LYS A 320 -6.01 -25.97 6.21
#